data_2543c9900edf6fc801dab385cfb9281e
#
_entry.id   2543c9900edf6fc801dab385cfb9281e
#
_cell.length_a   1.000
_cell.length_b   1.000
_cell.length_c   1.000
_cell.angle_alpha   90.00
_cell.angle_beta   90.00
_cell.angle_gamma   90.00
#
_symmetry.space_group_name_H-M   'P 1'
#
loop_
_entity.id
_entity.type
_entity.pdbx_description
1 polymer ?
#
loop_
_entity_poly.entity_id
_entity_poly.type
_entity_poly.pdbx_seq_one_letter_code
_entity_poly.pdbx_strand_id
1 'polypeptide(L)'
;DKYQSQLPQYKQLSAALDNLIQWRNHANDRIPDDVILGYEDPKTANDKSRAYHKKYNKILQQWLFDLSLLQQVNDDYSDELSKQMTDIQLKFRLSPDGRYGKNTRRAILALTNERIELLKINLERLRWLPQRLPYPHVLVDIAGFKVSWHPDAKTQIITKAIIGQKHKQTPIFEDKIE
;
A
#
# COMPACT_ATOMS: atom_id res chain seq x y z
N ASP A 1 -8.33 24.01 8.67
CA ASP A 1 -7.16 24.04 7.75
C ASP A 1 -7.64 24.32 6.34
N LYS A 2 -7.33 25.53 5.83
CA LYS A 2 -7.80 26.07 4.54
C LYS A 2 -7.24 25.29 3.32
N TYR A 3 -6.31 24.39 3.55
CA TYR A 3 -5.55 23.67 2.50
C TYR A 3 -5.78 22.15 2.49
N GLN A 4 -6.62 21.60 3.36
CA GLN A 4 -6.93 20.18 3.37
C GLN A 4 -8.21 19.91 2.57
N SER A 5 -8.10 18.99 1.61
CA SER A 5 -9.27 18.53 0.85
C SER A 5 -10.25 17.81 1.77
N GLN A 6 -11.56 18.11 1.60
CA GLN A 6 -12.64 17.44 2.34
C GLN A 6 -13.03 16.08 1.74
N LEU A 7 -12.39 15.68 0.64
CA LEU A 7 -12.64 14.41 -0.02
C LEU A 7 -12.31 13.23 0.93
N PRO A 8 -13.19 12.22 1.03
CA PRO A 8 -12.93 11.04 1.87
C PRO A 8 -11.61 10.34 1.51
N GLN A 9 -11.27 10.28 0.22
CA GLN A 9 -10.03 9.71 -0.30
C GLN A 9 -8.80 10.45 0.24
N TYR A 10 -8.86 11.78 0.37
CA TYR A 10 -7.76 12.56 0.93
C TYR A 10 -7.46 12.16 2.38
N LYS A 11 -8.50 11.99 3.20
CA LYS A 11 -8.34 11.57 4.60
C LYS A 11 -7.73 10.16 4.71
N GLN A 12 -8.19 9.24 3.86
CA GLN A 12 -7.66 7.87 3.83
C GLN A 12 -6.18 7.84 3.41
N LEU A 13 -5.81 8.57 2.35
CA LEU A 13 -4.42 8.63 1.90
C LEU A 13 -3.53 9.38 2.90
N SER A 14 -4.03 10.40 3.57
CA SER A 14 -3.28 11.10 4.64
C SER A 14 -2.99 10.16 5.81
N ALA A 15 -3.97 9.40 6.28
CA ALA A 15 -3.75 8.41 7.34
C ALA A 15 -2.76 7.31 6.91
N ALA A 16 -2.84 6.83 5.67
CA ALA A 16 -1.88 5.88 5.12
C ALA A 16 -0.46 6.45 5.05
N LEU A 17 -0.33 7.73 4.65
CA LEU A 17 0.95 8.43 4.63
C LEU A 17 1.56 8.52 6.04
N ASP A 18 0.77 8.92 7.04
CA ASP A 18 1.22 9.03 8.43
C ASP A 18 1.71 7.66 8.96
N ASN A 19 0.98 6.58 8.69
CA ASN A 19 1.39 5.24 9.04
C ASN A 19 2.73 4.84 8.41
N LEU A 20 2.93 5.11 7.12
CA LEU A 20 4.20 4.77 6.46
C LEU A 20 5.37 5.62 6.95
N ILE A 21 5.13 6.89 7.31
CA ILE A 21 6.14 7.74 7.94
C ILE A 21 6.53 7.17 9.32
N GLN A 22 5.59 6.70 10.11
CA GLN A 22 5.85 6.02 11.39
C GLN A 22 6.70 4.75 11.20
N TRP A 23 6.40 3.94 10.17
CA TRP A 23 7.22 2.78 9.84
C TRP A 23 8.66 3.18 9.48
N ARG A 24 8.83 4.17 8.61
CA ARG A 24 10.16 4.65 8.21
C ARG A 24 10.99 5.13 9.41
N ASN A 25 10.37 5.92 10.30
CA ASN A 25 11.07 6.57 11.40
C ASN A 25 11.37 5.61 12.57
N HIS A 26 10.51 4.61 12.81
CA HIS A 26 10.57 3.71 13.96
C HIS A 26 10.82 2.25 13.58
N ALA A 27 11.31 1.98 12.38
CA ALA A 27 11.53 0.61 11.93
C ALA A 27 12.50 -0.17 12.83
N ASN A 28 13.56 0.47 13.36
CA ASN A 28 14.52 -0.16 14.27
C ASN A 28 13.93 -0.45 15.65
N ASP A 29 13.05 0.43 16.13
CA ASP A 29 12.41 0.26 17.45
C ASP A 29 11.38 -0.89 17.40
N ARG A 30 10.72 -1.05 16.24
CA ARG A 30 9.68 -2.07 16.04
C ARG A 30 10.23 -3.44 15.72
N ILE A 31 11.22 -3.52 14.82
CA ILE A 31 11.93 -4.74 14.44
C ILE A 31 13.42 -4.39 14.44
N PRO A 32 14.21 -4.84 15.41
CA PRO A 32 15.66 -4.69 15.41
C PRO A 32 16.31 -5.20 14.13
N ASP A 33 17.46 -4.64 13.75
CA ASP A 33 18.10 -4.95 12.45
C ASP A 33 18.84 -6.29 12.42
N ASP A 34 19.02 -6.92 13.56
CA ASP A 34 19.57 -8.28 13.75
C ASP A 34 18.50 -9.37 13.68
N VAL A 35 17.20 -8.99 13.64
CA VAL A 35 16.09 -9.96 13.54
C VAL A 35 16.11 -10.67 12.20
N ILE A 36 16.08 -11.99 12.24
CA ILE A 36 15.91 -12.87 11.09
C ILE A 36 14.62 -13.67 11.29
N LEU A 37 13.71 -13.61 10.30
CA LEU A 37 12.47 -14.36 10.30
C LEU A 37 12.39 -15.24 9.05
N GLY A 38 11.74 -16.39 9.20
CA GLY A 38 11.55 -17.35 8.13
C GLY A 38 10.75 -18.53 8.64
N TYR A 39 10.53 -19.50 7.76
CA TYR A 39 9.91 -20.74 8.17
C TYR A 39 10.81 -21.44 9.22
N GLU A 40 10.25 -21.73 10.38
CA GLU A 40 10.87 -22.58 11.39
C GLU A 40 10.19 -23.95 11.39
N ASP A 41 11.01 -25.01 11.41
CA ASP A 41 10.48 -26.35 11.60
C ASP A 41 9.87 -26.45 13.03
N PRO A 42 8.56 -26.73 13.16
CA PRO A 42 7.91 -26.84 14.46
C PRO A 42 8.53 -27.87 15.41
N LYS A 43 9.29 -28.84 14.87
CA LYS A 43 9.93 -29.89 15.66
C LYS A 43 11.24 -29.43 16.33
N THR A 44 11.91 -28.40 15.79
CA THR A 44 13.21 -27.93 16.28
C THR A 44 13.12 -26.61 17.04
N ALA A 45 12.04 -25.86 16.90
CA ALA A 45 11.83 -24.57 17.57
C ALA A 45 11.53 -24.75 19.05
N ASN A 46 12.27 -24.05 19.93
CA ASN A 46 11.97 -23.97 21.34
C ASN A 46 10.94 -22.85 21.64
N ASP A 47 10.32 -22.85 22.84
CA ASP A 47 9.25 -21.91 23.18
C ASP A 47 9.69 -20.44 23.17
N LYS A 48 10.94 -20.13 23.52
CA LYS A 48 11.47 -18.76 23.47
C LYS A 48 11.64 -18.29 22.01
N SER A 49 12.15 -19.15 21.14
CA SER A 49 12.27 -18.89 19.71
C SER A 49 10.90 -18.66 19.08
N ARG A 50 9.92 -19.51 19.38
CA ARG A 50 8.53 -19.35 18.90
C ARG A 50 7.91 -18.03 19.32
N ALA A 51 8.03 -17.64 20.60
CA ALA A 51 7.49 -16.38 21.09
C ALA A 51 8.15 -15.16 20.42
N TYR A 52 9.49 -15.22 20.22
CA TYR A 52 10.26 -14.21 19.52
C TYR A 52 9.81 -14.07 18.05
N HIS A 53 9.74 -15.18 17.33
CA HIS A 53 9.31 -15.20 15.92
C HIS A 53 7.87 -14.74 15.76
N LYS A 54 6.96 -15.21 16.60
CA LYS A 54 5.55 -14.79 16.58
C LYS A 54 5.39 -13.29 16.74
N LYS A 55 6.10 -12.69 17.71
CA LYS A 55 6.09 -11.23 17.93
C LYS A 55 6.50 -10.46 16.68
N TYR A 56 7.64 -10.78 16.10
CA TYR A 56 8.18 -10.01 14.99
C TYR A 56 7.52 -10.35 13.66
N ASN A 57 7.02 -11.57 13.47
CA ASN A 57 6.21 -11.94 12.31
C ASN A 57 4.97 -11.08 12.22
N LYS A 58 4.25 -10.88 13.31
CA LYS A 58 3.05 -10.03 13.33
C LYS A 58 3.37 -8.59 12.98
N ILE A 59 4.45 -8.03 13.53
CA ILE A 59 4.89 -6.66 13.24
C ILE A 59 5.29 -6.53 11.76
N LEU A 60 6.06 -7.48 11.24
CA LEU A 60 6.48 -7.51 9.83
C LEU A 60 5.27 -7.59 8.89
N GLN A 61 4.31 -8.47 9.17
CA GLN A 61 3.10 -8.61 8.37
C GLN A 61 2.24 -7.35 8.40
N GLN A 62 2.16 -6.66 9.56
CA GLN A 62 1.47 -5.37 9.65
C GLN A 62 2.16 -4.32 8.75
N TRP A 63 3.48 -4.26 8.74
CA TRP A 63 4.22 -3.36 7.86
C TRP A 63 3.95 -3.64 6.38
N LEU A 64 3.95 -4.92 5.97
CA LEU A 64 3.65 -5.32 4.60
C LEU A 64 2.18 -5.08 4.23
N PHE A 65 1.26 -5.24 5.18
CA PHE A 65 -0.15 -4.91 5.00
C PHE A 65 -0.33 -3.41 4.76
N ASP A 66 0.31 -2.56 5.56
CA ASP A 66 0.28 -1.09 5.39
C ASP A 66 0.92 -0.65 4.06
N LEU A 67 1.85 -1.44 3.52
CA LEU A 67 2.40 -1.30 2.17
C LEU A 67 1.49 -1.88 1.06
N SER A 68 0.34 -2.44 1.41
CA SER A 68 -0.57 -3.14 0.48
C SER A 68 0.08 -4.32 -0.25
N LEU A 69 1.02 -4.99 0.39
CA LEU A 69 1.68 -6.20 -0.11
C LEU A 69 1.05 -7.48 0.45
N LEU A 70 0.33 -7.40 1.57
CA LEU A 70 -0.47 -8.49 2.13
C LEU A 70 -1.94 -8.09 2.20
N GLN A 71 -2.84 -9.07 2.11
CA GLN A 71 -4.29 -8.86 2.25
C GLN A 71 -4.76 -9.03 3.69
N GLN A 72 -4.02 -9.77 4.50
CA GLN A 72 -4.33 -10.03 5.91
C GLN A 72 -3.06 -10.23 6.74
N VAL A 73 -3.19 -10.03 8.04
CA VAL A 73 -2.11 -10.23 9.02
C VAL A 73 -2.42 -11.49 9.81
N ASN A 74 -1.46 -12.42 9.87
CA ASN A 74 -1.54 -13.67 10.61
C ASN A 74 -0.46 -13.71 11.71
N ASP A 75 -0.54 -14.68 12.61
CA ASP A 75 0.46 -14.80 13.69
C ASP A 75 1.74 -15.52 13.25
N ASP A 76 1.64 -16.42 12.28
CA ASP A 76 2.74 -17.30 11.88
C ASP A 76 3.39 -16.88 10.56
N TYR A 77 4.62 -17.35 10.31
CA TYR A 77 5.32 -17.16 9.04
C TYR A 77 4.74 -18.11 8.00
N SER A 78 3.75 -17.63 7.25
CA SER A 78 3.03 -18.42 6.26
C SER A 78 3.79 -18.56 4.93
N ASP A 79 3.38 -19.52 4.10
CA ASP A 79 3.88 -19.66 2.73
C ASP A 79 3.63 -18.40 1.90
N GLU A 80 2.51 -17.70 2.15
CA GLU A 80 2.20 -16.42 1.49
C GLU A 80 3.21 -15.34 1.89
N LEU A 81 3.55 -15.23 3.18
CA LEU A 81 4.57 -14.31 3.65
C LEU A 81 5.94 -14.64 3.03
N SER A 82 6.34 -15.91 2.99
CA SER A 82 7.57 -16.36 2.35
C SER A 82 7.61 -15.98 0.86
N LYS A 83 6.50 -16.16 0.16
CA LYS A 83 6.37 -15.76 -1.25
C LYS A 83 6.51 -14.25 -1.42
N GLN A 84 5.83 -13.44 -0.59
CA GLN A 84 5.98 -11.98 -0.63
C GLN A 84 7.41 -11.53 -0.34
N MET A 85 8.12 -12.19 0.59
CA MET A 85 9.54 -11.92 0.80
C MET A 85 10.36 -12.23 -0.45
N THR A 86 10.11 -13.36 -1.10
CA THR A 86 10.77 -13.75 -2.35
C THR A 86 10.52 -12.72 -3.45
N ASP A 87 9.28 -12.26 -3.63
CA ASP A 87 8.93 -11.26 -4.64
C ASP A 87 9.64 -9.91 -4.37
N ILE A 88 9.69 -9.47 -3.11
CA ILE A 88 10.44 -8.28 -2.70
C ILE A 88 11.93 -8.46 -2.99
N GLN A 89 12.50 -9.60 -2.63
CA GLN A 89 13.90 -9.91 -2.86
C GLN A 89 14.25 -9.90 -4.35
N LEU A 90 13.42 -10.50 -5.20
CA LEU A 90 13.57 -10.48 -6.66
C LEU A 90 13.49 -9.05 -7.21
N LYS A 91 12.51 -8.24 -6.78
CA LYS A 91 12.38 -6.83 -7.18
C LYS A 91 13.65 -6.04 -6.90
N PHE A 92 14.32 -6.30 -5.77
CA PHE A 92 15.54 -5.62 -5.35
C PHE A 92 16.83 -6.38 -5.69
N ARG A 93 16.75 -7.42 -6.55
CA ARG A 93 17.89 -8.22 -7.00
C ARG A 93 18.69 -8.84 -5.84
N LEU A 94 17.98 -9.23 -4.78
CA LEU A 94 18.53 -10.00 -3.67
C LEU A 94 18.39 -11.49 -3.92
N SER A 95 19.11 -12.31 -3.15
CA SER A 95 18.90 -13.77 -3.13
C SER A 95 17.46 -14.08 -2.67
N PRO A 96 16.66 -14.82 -3.46
CA PRO A 96 15.24 -15.07 -3.17
C PRO A 96 15.07 -16.26 -2.22
N ASP A 97 15.55 -16.15 -0.99
CA ASP A 97 15.46 -17.20 0.03
C ASP A 97 14.14 -17.18 0.83
N GLY A 98 13.27 -16.21 0.55
CA GLY A 98 11.97 -16.04 1.21
C GLY A 98 12.07 -15.67 2.70
N ARG A 99 13.24 -15.28 3.20
CA ARG A 99 13.49 -14.94 4.61
C ARG A 99 13.60 -13.43 4.80
N TYR A 100 13.08 -12.94 5.93
CA TYR A 100 13.36 -11.59 6.36
C TYR A 100 14.69 -11.52 7.10
N GLY A 101 15.58 -10.68 6.63
CA GLY A 101 16.86 -10.36 7.23
C GLY A 101 17.30 -8.96 6.84
N LYS A 102 18.52 -8.57 7.16
CA LYS A 102 19.05 -7.21 6.98
C LYS A 102 18.88 -6.65 5.56
N ASN A 103 19.12 -7.46 4.53
CA ASN A 103 19.01 -7.02 3.15
C ASN A 103 17.54 -6.86 2.72
N THR A 104 16.67 -7.82 3.08
CA THR A 104 15.23 -7.75 2.84
C THR A 104 14.62 -6.56 3.57
N ARG A 105 15.05 -6.28 4.80
CA ARG A 105 14.66 -5.09 5.54
C ARG A 105 14.97 -3.79 4.79
N ARG A 106 16.18 -3.66 4.25
CA ARG A 106 16.56 -2.48 3.44
C ARG A 106 15.67 -2.33 2.21
N ALA A 107 15.33 -3.43 1.56
CA ALA A 107 14.40 -3.45 0.43
C ALA A 107 12.99 -2.98 0.83
N ILE A 108 12.46 -3.45 1.97
CA ILE A 108 11.16 -3.02 2.49
C ILE A 108 11.18 -1.52 2.86
N LEU A 109 12.25 -1.02 3.46
CA LEU A 109 12.42 0.41 3.73
C LEU A 109 12.47 1.25 2.44
N ALA A 110 13.14 0.75 1.39
CA ALA A 110 13.16 1.42 0.09
C ALA A 110 11.75 1.48 -0.53
N LEU A 111 10.98 0.38 -0.46
CA LEU A 111 9.56 0.35 -0.86
C LEU A 111 8.71 1.32 -0.05
N THR A 112 8.95 1.41 1.25
CA THR A 112 8.23 2.34 2.14
C THR A 112 8.46 3.79 1.70
N ASN A 113 9.71 4.16 1.40
CA ASN A 113 10.04 5.50 0.91
C ASN A 113 9.42 5.79 -0.46
N GLU A 114 9.49 4.84 -1.40
CA GLU A 114 8.82 4.95 -2.70
C GLU A 114 7.31 5.20 -2.54
N ARG A 115 6.66 4.47 -1.64
CA ARG A 115 5.24 4.60 -1.37
C ARG A 115 4.88 5.93 -0.71
N ILE A 116 5.72 6.42 0.22
CA ILE A 116 5.56 7.74 0.84
C ILE A 116 5.57 8.85 -0.23
N GLU A 117 6.52 8.82 -1.15
CA GLU A 117 6.59 9.84 -2.21
C GLU A 117 5.39 9.76 -3.17
N LEU A 118 4.93 8.56 -3.52
CA LEU A 118 3.71 8.38 -4.31
C LEU A 118 2.45 8.91 -3.60
N LEU A 119 2.32 8.67 -2.30
CA LEU A 119 1.19 9.18 -1.51
C LEU A 119 1.21 10.71 -1.43
N LYS A 120 2.37 11.34 -1.25
CA LYS A 120 2.50 12.81 -1.25
C LYS A 120 2.04 13.41 -2.58
N ILE A 121 2.50 12.83 -3.71
CA ILE A 121 2.10 13.29 -5.05
C ILE A 121 0.58 13.15 -5.24
N ASN A 122 -0.01 12.04 -4.83
CA ASN A 122 -1.45 11.81 -4.98
C ASN A 122 -2.28 12.71 -4.05
N LEU A 123 -1.82 12.98 -2.83
CA LEU A 123 -2.46 13.95 -1.94
C LEU A 123 -2.44 15.36 -2.54
N GLU A 124 -1.33 15.76 -3.16
CA GLU A 124 -1.25 17.06 -3.83
C GLU A 124 -2.21 17.12 -5.03
N ARG A 125 -2.30 16.08 -5.85
CA ARG A 125 -3.27 15.98 -6.95
C ARG A 125 -4.72 16.09 -6.47
N LEU A 126 -5.06 15.46 -5.33
CA LEU A 126 -6.40 15.55 -4.74
C LEU A 126 -6.75 16.96 -4.25
N ARG A 127 -5.75 17.79 -3.91
CA ARG A 127 -5.99 19.21 -3.54
C ARG A 127 -6.42 20.04 -4.74
N TRP A 128 -6.01 19.67 -5.94
CA TRP A 128 -6.38 20.38 -7.18
C TRP A 128 -7.78 20.03 -7.66
N LEU A 129 -8.35 18.90 -7.19
CA LEU A 129 -9.71 18.52 -7.55
C LEU A 129 -10.74 19.43 -6.85
N PRO A 130 -11.85 19.71 -7.52
CA PRO A 130 -12.98 20.40 -6.90
C PRO A 130 -13.43 19.67 -5.64
N GLN A 131 -13.66 20.42 -4.55
CA GLN A 131 -14.08 19.83 -3.27
C GLN A 131 -15.47 19.18 -3.34
N ARG A 132 -16.27 19.59 -4.30
CA ARG A 132 -17.57 19.03 -4.65
C ARG A 132 -17.73 19.09 -6.16
N LEU A 133 -17.99 17.96 -6.76
CA LEU A 133 -18.41 17.89 -8.14
C LEU A 133 -19.92 18.22 -8.21
N PRO A 134 -20.34 19.08 -9.15
CA PRO A 134 -21.76 19.33 -9.36
C PRO A 134 -22.46 18.05 -9.85
N TYR A 135 -23.74 17.93 -9.54
CA TYR A 135 -24.55 16.82 -10.09
C TYR A 135 -25.37 17.32 -11.29
N PRO A 136 -25.60 16.50 -12.29
CA PRO A 136 -25.02 15.16 -12.49
C PRO A 136 -23.58 15.22 -13.01
N HIS A 137 -22.77 14.18 -12.71
CA HIS A 137 -21.42 14.07 -13.26
C HIS A 137 -21.00 12.63 -13.57
N VAL A 138 -20.03 12.48 -14.47
CA VAL A 138 -19.32 11.22 -14.74
C VAL A 138 -17.90 11.36 -14.23
N LEU A 139 -17.42 10.39 -13.46
CA LEU A 139 -16.03 10.30 -13.02
C LEU A 139 -15.37 9.09 -13.66
N VAL A 140 -14.25 9.31 -14.36
CA VAL A 140 -13.43 8.26 -14.96
C VAL A 140 -12.19 8.04 -14.12
N ASP A 141 -12.14 6.92 -13.42
CA ASP A 141 -10.95 6.47 -12.68
C ASP A 141 -10.07 5.64 -13.62
N ILE A 142 -9.10 6.31 -14.22
CA ILE A 142 -8.15 5.70 -15.17
C ILE A 142 -7.33 4.62 -14.47
N ALA A 143 -6.86 4.85 -13.24
CA ALA A 143 -6.04 3.91 -12.48
C ALA A 143 -6.82 2.69 -12.02
N GLY A 144 -8.08 2.87 -11.65
CA GLY A 144 -8.99 1.82 -11.20
C GLY A 144 -9.74 1.10 -12.32
N PHE A 145 -9.58 1.52 -13.60
CA PHE A 145 -10.30 0.98 -14.75
C PHE A 145 -11.82 1.01 -14.55
N LYS A 146 -12.34 2.13 -14.05
CA LYS A 146 -13.76 2.31 -13.72
C LYS A 146 -14.30 3.62 -14.24
N VAL A 147 -15.59 3.61 -14.58
CA VAL A 147 -16.40 4.80 -14.79
C VAL A 147 -17.53 4.79 -13.79
N SER A 148 -17.78 5.91 -13.15
CA SER A 148 -18.92 6.08 -12.26
C SER A 148 -19.79 7.25 -12.73
N TRP A 149 -21.10 7.00 -12.82
CA TRP A 149 -22.12 7.98 -13.06
C TRP A 149 -22.81 8.38 -11.76
N HIS A 150 -22.87 9.65 -11.49
CA HIS A 150 -23.47 10.25 -10.30
C HIS A 150 -24.60 11.20 -10.73
N PRO A 151 -25.83 10.71 -10.90
CA PRO A 151 -26.97 11.58 -11.24
C PRO A 151 -27.32 12.55 -10.11
N ASP A 152 -27.12 12.15 -8.87
CA ASP A 152 -27.41 12.90 -7.66
C ASP A 152 -26.45 12.50 -6.51
N ALA A 153 -26.64 13.12 -5.33
CA ALA A 153 -25.78 12.87 -4.16
C ALA A 153 -25.93 11.47 -3.53
N LYS A 154 -26.95 10.70 -3.89
CA LYS A 154 -27.25 9.40 -3.27
C LYS A 154 -27.03 8.23 -4.21
N THR A 155 -27.10 8.46 -5.51
CA THR A 155 -27.06 7.43 -6.54
C THR A 155 -25.67 7.37 -7.18
N GLN A 156 -25.12 6.18 -7.28
CA GLN A 156 -23.89 5.91 -8.01
C GLN A 156 -24.03 4.62 -8.83
N ILE A 157 -23.72 4.71 -10.12
CA ILE A 157 -23.65 3.56 -11.02
C ILE A 157 -22.19 3.40 -11.44
N ILE A 158 -21.60 2.24 -11.16
CA ILE A 158 -20.19 1.96 -11.48
C ILE A 158 -20.10 0.86 -12.52
N THR A 159 -19.26 1.07 -13.53
CA THR A 159 -18.94 0.06 -14.54
C THR A 159 -17.42 -0.01 -14.77
N LYS A 160 -16.95 -1.12 -15.34
CA LYS A 160 -15.56 -1.25 -15.79
C LYS A 160 -15.35 -0.38 -17.04
N ALA A 161 -14.17 0.22 -17.16
CA ALA A 161 -13.76 1.00 -18.31
C ALA A 161 -12.56 0.37 -19.00
N ILE A 162 -12.52 0.48 -20.32
CA ILE A 162 -11.31 0.23 -21.11
C ILE A 162 -10.60 1.55 -21.25
N ILE A 163 -9.35 1.61 -20.78
CA ILE A 163 -8.50 2.80 -20.89
C ILE A 163 -7.40 2.59 -21.90
N GLY A 164 -6.73 3.70 -22.27
CA GLY A 164 -5.63 3.67 -23.22
C GLY A 164 -4.41 2.89 -22.72
N GLN A 165 -3.60 2.44 -23.67
CA GLN A 165 -2.34 1.75 -23.42
C GLN A 165 -1.19 2.76 -23.28
N LYS A 166 0.00 2.28 -22.84
CA LYS A 166 1.20 3.10 -22.60
C LYS A 166 1.55 4.05 -23.77
N HIS A 167 1.30 3.64 -25.01
CA HIS A 167 1.57 4.44 -26.22
C HIS A 167 0.35 5.21 -26.78
N LYS A 168 -0.85 4.99 -26.21
CA LYS A 168 -2.10 5.67 -26.53
C LYS A 168 -2.85 5.94 -25.24
N GLN A 169 -2.34 6.87 -24.46
CA GLN A 169 -2.87 7.17 -23.13
C GLN A 169 -4.24 7.85 -23.23
N THR A 170 -5.14 7.49 -22.30
CA THR A 170 -6.38 8.24 -22.10
C THR A 170 -6.02 9.64 -21.59
N PRO A 171 -6.46 10.71 -22.24
CA PRO A 171 -6.19 12.07 -21.76
C PRO A 171 -6.90 12.33 -20.43
N ILE A 172 -6.30 13.17 -19.61
CA ILE A 172 -6.90 13.66 -18.36
C ILE A 172 -7.47 15.04 -18.66
N PHE A 173 -8.79 15.19 -18.55
CA PHE A 173 -9.48 16.45 -18.80
C PHE A 173 -10.77 16.52 -17.99
N GLU A 174 -11.32 17.72 -17.86
CA GLU A 174 -12.66 17.99 -17.37
C GLU A 174 -13.44 18.71 -18.48
N ASP A 175 -14.66 18.27 -18.74
CA ASP A 175 -15.53 18.85 -19.76
C ASP A 175 -16.99 18.68 -19.42
N LYS A 176 -17.87 19.40 -20.10
CA LYS A 176 -19.32 19.29 -19.98
C LYS A 176 -19.85 18.43 -21.10
N ILE A 177 -20.77 17.53 -20.77
CA ILE A 177 -21.54 16.76 -21.77
C ILE A 177 -22.69 17.69 -22.24
N GLU A 178 -22.68 18.04 -23.50
CA GLU A 178 -23.72 18.82 -24.18
C GLU A 178 -24.80 17.92 -24.77
#